data_89272e82dc1a11c2befdd6b52c681b08
#
_entry.id   89272e82dc1a11c2befdd6b52c681b08
#
_cell.length_a   1.000
_cell.length_b   1.000
_cell.length_c   1.000
_cell.angle_alpha   90.00
_cell.angle_beta   90.00
_cell.angle_gamma   90.00
#
_symmetry.space_group_name_H-M   'P 1'
#
loop_
_entity.id
_entity.type
_entity.pdbx_description
1 polymer ?
#
loop_
_entity_poly.entity_id
_entity_poly.type
_entity_poly.pdbx_seq_one_letter_code
_entity_poly.pdbx_strand_id
1 'polypeptide(L)'
;MIKFIIKELTSSIFSVFIFLFLMFYAINIFIPGDFLTPLQMFLSKEEVDDLRASLGANDPLYQQYFRWIVSVLSGEITPGGFQRRSSEAITSTILPTLQVLIPSILLSYSLSKLPALKTSLGRLHKDKIFSDIVATLFISLFPPIVYFIVQDRVDGYYQEIATNLEFKKIPDSLIELSAFHLDTLLFLFLLGLILIVISFIDLATISSVPKTKLFVGPSIILFLYLYLEETYFLQIFFETKVALKTILVLSIFLIGEYILMNNVVVQNISREPHIFTARAIGYSRNHIYKNHILRNSYGPIAYRLGMNIPYLIASLVIVESTTDWGGMGSLLYTTIINQDSNAAMGILFLLSLLASFFRILISITHKLIDPRVFNSV
;
A
#
# COMPACT_ATOMS: atom_id res chain seq x y z
N MET A 1 17.33 -10.17 -20.20
CA MET A 1 16.75 -9.09 -19.42
C MET A 1 15.74 -8.28 -20.24
N ILE A 2 16.11 -7.63 -21.33
CA ILE A 2 15.21 -6.77 -22.12
C ILE A 2 13.95 -7.50 -22.60
N LYS A 3 14.07 -8.68 -23.22
CA LYS A 3 12.92 -9.48 -23.67
C LYS A 3 11.94 -9.82 -22.55
N PHE A 4 12.45 -10.04 -21.33
CA PHE A 4 11.62 -10.31 -20.16
C PHE A 4 10.86 -9.05 -19.72
N ILE A 5 11.54 -7.91 -19.66
CA ILE A 5 10.90 -6.64 -19.28
C ILE A 5 9.80 -6.29 -20.29
N ILE A 6 10.06 -6.46 -21.58
CA ILE A 6 9.05 -6.23 -22.63
C ILE A 6 7.86 -7.18 -22.44
N LYS A 7 8.10 -8.47 -22.18
CA LYS A 7 7.03 -9.45 -21.95
C LYS A 7 6.17 -9.09 -20.71
N GLU A 8 6.82 -8.71 -19.60
CA GLU A 8 6.11 -8.28 -18.39
C GLU A 8 5.31 -6.99 -18.61
N LEU A 9 5.90 -6.02 -19.31
CA LEU A 9 5.24 -4.76 -19.68
C LEU A 9 4.01 -5.01 -20.56
N THR A 10 4.16 -5.77 -21.63
CA THR A 10 3.03 -6.08 -22.54
C THR A 10 1.94 -6.86 -21.85
N SER A 11 2.29 -7.85 -21.02
CA SER A 11 1.33 -8.60 -20.21
C SER A 11 0.60 -7.70 -19.20
N SER A 12 1.32 -6.77 -18.56
CA SER A 12 0.73 -5.83 -17.59
C SER A 12 -0.22 -4.85 -18.26
N ILE A 13 0.18 -4.26 -19.39
CA ILE A 13 -0.67 -3.35 -20.16
C ILE A 13 -1.96 -4.07 -20.58
N PHE A 14 -1.84 -5.27 -21.14
CA PHE A 14 -3.01 -6.05 -21.54
C PHE A 14 -3.94 -6.37 -20.37
N SER A 15 -3.38 -6.76 -19.21
CA SER A 15 -4.16 -7.03 -17.99
C SER A 15 -4.88 -5.79 -17.49
N VAL A 16 -4.24 -4.62 -17.53
CA VAL A 16 -4.84 -3.34 -17.13
C VAL A 16 -6.04 -3.02 -18.03
N PHE A 17 -5.89 -3.14 -19.35
CA PHE A 17 -7.00 -2.84 -20.28
C PHE A 17 -8.19 -3.79 -20.10
N ILE A 18 -7.93 -5.10 -19.90
CA ILE A 18 -9.01 -6.05 -19.61
C ILE A 18 -9.71 -5.71 -18.29
N PHE A 19 -8.93 -5.43 -17.25
CA PHE A 19 -9.47 -5.07 -15.95
C PHE A 19 -10.36 -3.82 -16.05
N LEU A 20 -9.88 -2.77 -16.71
CA LEU A 20 -10.64 -1.53 -16.89
C LEU A 20 -11.90 -1.73 -17.73
N PHE A 21 -11.83 -2.57 -18.75
CA PHE A 21 -13.01 -2.93 -19.54
C PHE A 21 -14.08 -3.60 -18.66
N LEU A 22 -13.69 -4.59 -17.88
CA LEU A 22 -14.61 -5.28 -16.97
C LEU A 22 -15.17 -4.34 -15.90
N MET A 23 -14.33 -3.47 -15.33
CA MET A 23 -14.77 -2.50 -14.31
C MET A 23 -15.66 -1.42 -14.90
N PHE A 24 -15.41 -0.97 -16.12
CA PHE A 24 -16.29 -0.03 -16.81
C PHE A 24 -17.71 -0.59 -16.96
N TYR A 25 -17.81 -1.83 -17.44
CA TYR A 25 -19.11 -2.50 -17.54
C TYR A 25 -19.75 -2.74 -16.17
N ALA A 26 -18.97 -3.17 -15.18
CA ALA A 26 -19.46 -3.39 -13.83
C ALA A 26 -20.03 -2.10 -13.21
N ILE A 27 -19.31 -0.99 -13.29
CA ILE A 27 -19.74 0.30 -12.75
C ILE A 27 -21.07 0.73 -13.42
N ASN A 28 -21.16 0.67 -14.74
CA ASN A 28 -22.36 1.11 -15.46
C ASN A 28 -23.56 0.17 -15.30
N ILE A 29 -23.36 -1.10 -14.91
CA ILE A 29 -24.46 -2.04 -14.67
C ILE A 29 -24.92 -2.00 -13.22
N PHE A 30 -23.99 -1.94 -12.26
CA PHE A 30 -24.32 -2.10 -10.84
C PHE A 30 -24.57 -0.77 -10.11
N ILE A 31 -24.02 0.35 -10.61
CA ILE A 31 -24.27 1.66 -10.00
C ILE A 31 -25.46 2.29 -10.73
N PRO A 32 -26.59 2.53 -10.04
CA PRO A 32 -27.75 3.16 -10.65
C PRO A 32 -27.47 4.65 -10.89
N GLY A 33 -27.73 5.11 -12.11
CA GLY A 33 -27.51 6.50 -12.50
C GLY A 33 -26.18 6.73 -13.23
N ASP A 34 -25.89 7.98 -13.48
CA ASP A 34 -24.69 8.46 -14.15
C ASP A 34 -24.15 9.70 -13.42
N PHE A 35 -22.99 10.18 -13.85
CA PHE A 35 -22.36 11.38 -13.29
C PHE A 35 -23.21 12.67 -13.46
N LEU A 36 -24.25 12.64 -14.26
CA LEU A 36 -25.23 13.72 -14.43
C LEU A 36 -26.42 13.60 -13.47
N THR A 37 -26.61 12.43 -12.85
CA THR A 37 -27.74 12.19 -11.95
C THR A 37 -27.80 13.19 -10.78
N PRO A 38 -26.70 13.57 -10.12
CA PRO A 38 -26.74 14.60 -9.08
C PRO A 38 -27.15 15.98 -9.58
N LEU A 39 -26.94 16.29 -10.86
CA LEU A 39 -27.32 17.57 -11.47
C LEU A 39 -28.83 17.72 -11.65
N GLN A 40 -29.60 16.62 -11.62
CA GLN A 40 -31.08 16.66 -11.68
C GLN A 40 -31.71 17.40 -10.50
N MET A 41 -30.94 17.65 -9.43
CA MET A 41 -31.40 18.51 -8.32
C MET A 41 -31.36 20.00 -8.67
N PHE A 42 -30.56 20.40 -9.65
CA PHE A 42 -30.28 21.80 -9.99
C PHE A 42 -30.73 22.19 -11.39
N LEU A 43 -30.88 21.23 -12.31
CA LEU A 43 -31.25 21.42 -13.70
C LEU A 43 -32.56 20.73 -14.00
N SER A 44 -33.29 21.22 -15.02
CA SER A 44 -34.49 20.56 -15.55
C SER A 44 -34.13 19.23 -16.22
N LYS A 45 -35.11 18.34 -16.32
CA LYS A 45 -34.91 17.06 -17.03
C LYS A 45 -34.45 17.25 -18.47
N GLU A 46 -35.01 18.21 -19.17
CA GLU A 46 -34.68 18.50 -20.57
C GLU A 46 -33.18 18.93 -20.69
N GLU A 47 -32.73 19.82 -19.84
CA GLU A 47 -31.31 20.25 -19.81
C GLU A 47 -30.36 19.11 -19.50
N VAL A 48 -30.73 18.19 -18.59
CA VAL A 48 -29.89 17.02 -18.25
C VAL A 48 -29.88 16.03 -19.41
N ASP A 49 -31.00 15.80 -20.08
CA ASP A 49 -31.08 14.89 -21.22
C ASP A 49 -30.33 15.45 -22.45
N ASP A 50 -30.33 16.75 -22.67
CA ASP A 50 -29.50 17.43 -23.68
C ASP A 50 -28.00 17.28 -23.36
N LEU A 51 -27.64 17.44 -22.10
CA LEU A 51 -26.25 17.20 -21.64
C LEU A 51 -25.82 15.74 -21.83
N ARG A 52 -26.70 14.76 -21.52
CA ARG A 52 -26.46 13.34 -21.80
C ARG A 52 -26.22 13.08 -23.27
N ALA A 53 -27.05 13.65 -24.13
CA ALA A 53 -26.87 13.51 -25.56
C ALA A 53 -25.58 14.15 -26.06
N SER A 54 -25.23 15.35 -25.60
CA SER A 54 -24.01 16.06 -25.99
C SER A 54 -22.73 15.38 -25.53
N LEU A 55 -22.74 14.75 -24.36
CA LEU A 55 -21.61 14.02 -23.79
C LEU A 55 -21.55 12.55 -24.22
N GLY A 56 -22.56 12.10 -24.98
CA GLY A 56 -22.66 10.73 -25.49
C GLY A 56 -22.90 9.70 -24.39
N ALA A 57 -23.52 10.08 -23.28
CA ALA A 57 -23.90 9.16 -22.21
C ALA A 57 -24.98 8.16 -22.64
N ASN A 58 -25.75 8.48 -23.71
CA ASN A 58 -26.74 7.62 -24.32
C ASN A 58 -26.16 6.63 -25.35
N ASP A 59 -24.87 6.75 -25.68
CA ASP A 59 -24.23 5.84 -26.64
C ASP A 59 -24.05 4.42 -26.05
N PRO A 60 -23.92 3.39 -26.90
CA PRO A 60 -23.59 2.05 -26.42
C PRO A 60 -22.32 2.02 -25.55
N LEU A 61 -22.31 1.22 -24.48
CA LEU A 61 -21.22 1.17 -23.49
C LEU A 61 -19.84 0.96 -24.12
N TYR A 62 -19.74 0.16 -25.20
CA TYR A 62 -18.45 -0.04 -25.87
C TYR A 62 -17.91 1.25 -26.51
N GLN A 63 -18.78 2.12 -27.05
CA GLN A 63 -18.36 3.41 -27.61
C GLN A 63 -17.94 4.38 -26.52
N GLN A 64 -18.67 4.41 -25.41
CA GLN A 64 -18.28 5.21 -24.23
C GLN A 64 -16.92 4.76 -23.70
N TYR A 65 -16.67 3.45 -23.60
CA TYR A 65 -15.39 2.91 -23.16
C TYR A 65 -14.25 3.30 -24.09
N PHE A 66 -14.40 3.16 -25.41
CA PHE A 66 -13.38 3.57 -26.37
C PHE A 66 -13.11 5.07 -26.33
N ARG A 67 -14.13 5.89 -26.17
CA ARG A 67 -14.00 7.34 -26.00
C ARG A 67 -13.21 7.68 -24.74
N TRP A 68 -13.52 6.99 -23.64
CA TRP A 68 -12.80 7.13 -22.40
C TRP A 68 -11.33 6.77 -22.55
N ILE A 69 -10.99 5.65 -23.22
CA ILE A 69 -9.59 5.27 -23.48
C ILE A 69 -8.86 6.36 -24.29
N VAL A 70 -9.47 6.87 -25.36
CA VAL A 70 -8.86 7.90 -26.18
C VAL A 70 -8.58 9.16 -25.36
N SER A 71 -9.50 9.58 -24.50
CA SER A 71 -9.30 10.72 -23.61
C SER A 71 -8.19 10.50 -22.61
N VAL A 72 -8.10 9.32 -22.00
CA VAL A 72 -7.01 8.97 -21.07
C VAL A 72 -5.66 9.01 -21.79
N LEU A 73 -5.58 8.50 -23.02
CA LEU A 73 -4.35 8.53 -23.81
C LEU A 73 -3.97 9.94 -24.26
N SER A 74 -4.94 10.86 -24.39
CA SER A 74 -4.69 12.28 -24.63
C SER A 74 -4.32 13.08 -23.38
N GLY A 75 -4.30 12.43 -22.20
CA GLY A 75 -3.94 13.05 -20.92
C GLY A 75 -5.12 13.53 -20.08
N GLU A 76 -6.35 13.30 -20.53
CA GLU A 76 -7.55 13.60 -19.76
C GLU A 76 -8.00 12.34 -19.01
N ILE A 77 -7.61 12.22 -17.75
CA ILE A 77 -7.92 11.05 -16.92
C ILE A 77 -9.43 10.94 -16.65
N THR A 78 -10.15 12.07 -16.65
CA THR A 78 -11.59 12.17 -16.42
C THR A 78 -12.27 12.91 -17.58
N PRO A 79 -12.54 12.25 -18.71
CA PRO A 79 -13.18 12.89 -19.85
C PRO A 79 -14.64 13.26 -19.54
N GLY A 80 -15.07 14.41 -20.04
CA GLY A 80 -16.44 14.89 -19.96
C GLY A 80 -16.84 15.43 -18.59
N GLY A 81 -15.91 15.58 -17.69
CA GLY A 81 -16.19 16.12 -16.36
C GLY A 81 -16.40 17.61 -16.36
N PHE A 82 -17.37 18.06 -15.60
CA PHE A 82 -17.54 19.42 -15.11
C PHE A 82 -16.27 19.94 -14.38
N GLN A 83 -15.21 19.12 -14.30
CA GLN A 83 -14.08 19.37 -13.43
C GLN A 83 -12.74 19.08 -14.12
N ARG A 84 -12.20 20.10 -14.74
CA ARG A 84 -10.75 20.20 -14.95
C ARG A 84 -9.97 19.99 -13.63
N ARG A 85 -10.63 20.18 -12.49
CA ARG A 85 -10.14 19.90 -11.13
C ARG A 85 -10.06 18.43 -10.77
N SER A 86 -10.78 17.54 -11.45
CA SER A 86 -10.80 16.13 -11.07
C SER A 86 -9.49 15.40 -11.38
N SER A 87 -8.81 15.71 -12.48
CA SER A 87 -7.52 15.08 -12.79
C SER A 87 -6.40 15.52 -11.84
N GLU A 88 -6.37 16.80 -11.45
CA GLU A 88 -5.44 17.31 -10.44
C GLU A 88 -5.74 16.72 -9.06
N ALA A 89 -7.02 16.68 -8.67
CA ALA A 89 -7.43 16.07 -7.41
C ALA A 89 -7.09 14.58 -7.34
N ILE A 90 -7.26 13.84 -8.44
CA ILE A 90 -6.91 12.43 -8.50
C ILE A 90 -5.39 12.23 -8.41
N THR A 91 -4.62 13.01 -9.15
CA THR A 91 -3.16 12.88 -9.12
C THR A 91 -2.55 13.30 -7.79
N SER A 92 -3.13 14.28 -7.09
CA SER A 92 -2.66 14.70 -5.77
C SER A 92 -2.82 13.62 -4.69
N THR A 93 -3.74 12.65 -4.86
CA THR A 93 -3.95 11.54 -3.91
C THR A 93 -2.95 10.39 -4.05
N ILE A 94 -2.11 10.37 -5.09
CA ILE A 94 -1.10 9.31 -5.30
C ILE A 94 -0.09 9.30 -4.15
N LEU A 95 0.44 10.46 -3.80
CA LEU A 95 1.46 10.56 -2.76
C LEU A 95 0.93 10.18 -1.36
N PRO A 96 -0.24 10.68 -0.89
CA PRO A 96 -0.87 10.19 0.34
C PRO A 96 -1.07 8.66 0.37
N THR A 97 -1.51 8.05 -0.72
CA THR A 97 -1.63 6.60 -0.82
C THR A 97 -0.29 5.88 -0.64
N LEU A 98 0.78 6.37 -1.27
CA LEU A 98 2.12 5.81 -1.11
C LEU A 98 2.68 5.97 0.30
N GLN A 99 2.36 7.09 0.98
CA GLN A 99 2.74 7.36 2.37
C GLN A 99 2.25 6.30 3.35
N VAL A 100 1.10 5.70 3.07
CA VAL A 100 0.52 4.64 3.91
C VAL A 100 0.91 3.25 3.40
N LEU A 101 0.86 3.02 2.09
CA LEU A 101 1.10 1.71 1.49
C LEU A 101 2.52 1.20 1.74
N ILE A 102 3.54 2.00 1.45
CA ILE A 102 4.94 1.58 1.56
C ILE A 102 5.32 1.28 3.02
N PRO A 103 5.08 2.18 4.00
CA PRO A 103 5.36 1.89 5.40
C PRO A 103 4.61 0.67 5.93
N SER A 104 3.33 0.48 5.55
CA SER A 104 2.53 -0.66 6.00
C SER A 104 3.08 -1.99 5.50
N ILE A 105 3.50 -2.06 4.24
CA ILE A 105 4.14 -3.26 3.67
C ILE A 105 5.45 -3.57 4.40
N LEU A 106 6.30 -2.57 4.61
CA LEU A 106 7.58 -2.74 5.29
C LEU A 106 7.41 -3.20 6.74
N LEU A 107 6.47 -2.59 7.46
CA LEU A 107 6.17 -2.92 8.85
C LEU A 107 5.61 -4.34 8.98
N SER A 108 4.59 -4.67 8.19
CA SER A 108 3.95 -6.00 8.21
C SER A 108 4.94 -7.11 7.85
N TYR A 109 5.74 -6.90 6.81
CA TYR A 109 6.77 -7.86 6.41
C TYR A 109 7.80 -8.07 7.51
N SER A 110 8.25 -7.00 8.14
CA SER A 110 9.24 -7.08 9.22
C SER A 110 8.70 -7.80 10.46
N LEU A 111 7.47 -7.49 10.87
CA LEU A 111 6.80 -8.15 11.99
C LEU A 111 6.54 -9.64 11.72
N SER A 112 6.24 -10.01 10.49
CA SER A 112 5.97 -11.41 10.12
C SER A 112 7.18 -12.35 10.25
N LYS A 113 8.40 -11.80 10.33
CA LYS A 113 9.61 -12.60 10.58
C LYS A 113 9.68 -13.17 11.99
N LEU A 114 9.05 -12.53 12.98
CA LEU A 114 9.08 -12.98 14.38
C LEU A 114 8.44 -14.36 14.57
N PRO A 115 7.21 -14.64 14.10
CA PRO A 115 6.62 -15.97 14.13
C PRO A 115 7.41 -16.99 13.30
N ALA A 116 7.88 -16.61 12.10
CA ALA A 116 8.66 -17.49 11.22
C ALA A 116 9.98 -17.94 11.88
N LEU A 117 10.64 -17.08 12.64
CA LEU A 117 11.82 -17.43 13.43
C LEU A 117 11.49 -18.51 14.47
N LYS A 118 10.40 -18.33 15.23
CA LYS A 118 9.96 -19.32 16.24
C LYS A 118 9.63 -20.67 15.62
N THR A 119 8.92 -20.69 14.48
CA THR A 119 8.55 -21.94 13.79
C THR A 119 9.76 -22.67 13.21
N SER A 120 10.77 -21.96 12.73
CA SER A 120 12.00 -22.57 12.20
C SER A 120 12.94 -23.09 13.28
N LEU A 121 12.99 -22.43 14.44
CA LEU A 121 13.77 -22.82 15.61
C LEU A 121 13.03 -23.81 16.51
N GLY A 122 11.70 -23.85 16.42
CA GLY A 122 10.83 -24.69 17.23
C GLY A 122 11.06 -26.19 17.01
N ARG A 123 10.86 -26.98 18.08
CA ARG A 123 10.95 -28.43 18.05
C ARG A 123 9.64 -29.10 17.63
N LEU A 124 8.53 -28.35 17.58
CA LEU A 124 7.20 -28.94 17.62
C LEU A 124 6.30 -28.38 16.52
N HIS A 125 5.53 -29.29 15.96
CA HIS A 125 4.35 -29.02 15.13
C HIS A 125 3.38 -28.00 15.77
N LYS A 126 3.36 -27.90 17.10
CA LYS A 126 2.57 -26.94 17.88
C LYS A 126 2.89 -25.48 17.58
N ASP A 127 4.18 -25.13 17.40
CA ASP A 127 4.59 -23.73 17.13
C ASP A 127 4.09 -23.27 15.75
N LYS A 128 4.03 -24.20 14.79
CA LYS A 128 3.46 -23.95 13.47
C LYS A 128 1.96 -23.71 13.56
N ILE A 129 1.23 -24.63 14.20
CA ILE A 129 -0.23 -24.53 14.35
C ILE A 129 -0.57 -23.20 15.03
N PHE A 130 0.15 -22.83 16.09
CA PHE A 130 -0.06 -21.56 16.76
C PHE A 130 0.19 -20.37 15.83
N SER A 131 1.29 -20.39 15.07
CA SER A 131 1.59 -19.34 14.09
C SER A 131 0.54 -19.23 12.99
N ASP A 132 0.05 -20.35 12.48
CA ASP A 132 -0.98 -20.38 11.43
C ASP A 132 -2.35 -19.91 11.99
N ILE A 133 -2.70 -20.25 13.23
CA ILE A 133 -3.89 -19.73 13.92
C ILE A 133 -3.78 -18.21 14.09
N VAL A 134 -2.66 -17.72 14.58
CA VAL A 134 -2.43 -16.27 14.75
C VAL A 134 -2.55 -15.56 13.40
N ALA A 135 -1.94 -16.10 12.35
CA ALA A 135 -2.04 -15.55 11.01
C ALA A 135 -3.49 -15.49 10.50
N THR A 136 -4.24 -16.58 10.69
CA THR A 136 -5.65 -16.66 10.28
C THR A 136 -6.50 -15.66 11.05
N LEU A 137 -6.24 -15.47 12.35
CA LEU A 137 -6.93 -14.43 13.14
C LEU A 137 -6.68 -13.03 12.56
N PHE A 138 -5.44 -12.70 12.23
CA PHE A 138 -5.12 -11.40 11.64
C PHE A 138 -5.80 -11.18 10.27
N ILE A 139 -5.83 -12.20 9.41
CA ILE A 139 -6.52 -12.13 8.10
C ILE A 139 -8.04 -11.95 8.28
N SER A 140 -8.60 -12.55 9.34
CA SER A 140 -10.04 -12.47 9.62
C SER A 140 -10.46 -11.16 10.27
N LEU A 141 -9.51 -10.34 10.72
CA LEU A 141 -9.83 -9.05 11.33
C LEU A 141 -10.36 -8.08 10.27
N PHE A 142 -11.60 -7.63 10.47
CA PHE A 142 -12.22 -6.65 9.61
C PHE A 142 -11.64 -5.25 9.87
N PRO A 143 -11.11 -4.53 8.85
CA PRO A 143 -10.41 -3.28 9.04
C PRO A 143 -11.13 -2.22 9.89
N PRO A 144 -12.44 -1.98 9.77
CA PRO A 144 -13.17 -1.06 10.64
C PRO A 144 -13.07 -1.41 12.12
N ILE A 145 -13.12 -2.70 12.50
CA ILE A 145 -12.99 -3.11 13.91
C ILE A 145 -11.58 -2.79 14.41
N VAL A 146 -10.56 -3.08 13.59
CA VAL A 146 -9.17 -2.75 13.92
C VAL A 146 -9.01 -1.24 14.09
N TYR A 147 -9.64 -0.45 13.23
CA TYR A 147 -9.60 1.00 13.31
C TYR A 147 -10.13 1.52 14.66
N PHE A 148 -11.30 1.05 15.10
CA PHE A 148 -11.85 1.44 16.40
C PHE A 148 -10.90 1.14 17.57
N ILE A 149 -10.24 -0.03 17.53
CA ILE A 149 -9.29 -0.41 18.59
C ILE A 149 -8.03 0.48 18.56
N VAL A 150 -7.53 0.80 17.36
CA VAL A 150 -6.30 1.56 17.15
C VAL A 150 -6.53 3.05 17.43
N GLN A 151 -7.70 3.59 17.06
CA GLN A 151 -8.03 5.01 17.18
C GLN A 151 -7.85 5.52 18.61
N ASP A 152 -8.50 4.91 19.57
CA ASP A 152 -8.46 5.35 20.97
C ASP A 152 -7.04 5.33 21.54
N ARG A 153 -6.24 4.32 21.16
CA ARG A 153 -4.86 4.19 21.62
C ARG A 153 -3.94 5.27 21.04
N VAL A 154 -4.05 5.48 19.73
CA VAL A 154 -3.24 6.49 19.04
C VAL A 154 -3.66 7.89 19.50
N ASP A 155 -4.94 8.18 19.57
CA ASP A 155 -5.45 9.48 20.03
C ASP A 155 -5.03 9.79 21.46
N GLY A 156 -5.12 8.81 22.37
CA GLY A 156 -4.68 8.96 23.76
C GLY A 156 -3.18 9.25 23.86
N TYR A 157 -2.36 8.55 23.08
CA TYR A 157 -0.90 8.77 23.06
C TYR A 157 -0.52 10.18 22.58
N TYR A 158 -1.15 10.65 21.50
CA TYR A 158 -0.88 12.00 20.98
C TYR A 158 -1.40 13.10 21.92
N GLN A 159 -2.52 12.88 22.62
CA GLN A 159 -2.99 13.80 23.65
C GLN A 159 -2.03 13.89 24.84
N GLU A 160 -1.52 12.75 25.30
CA GLU A 160 -0.54 12.71 26.38
C GLU A 160 0.76 13.45 26.01
N ILE A 161 1.26 13.27 24.78
CA ILE A 161 2.42 14.01 24.29
C ILE A 161 2.12 15.51 24.21
N ALA A 162 0.97 15.90 23.68
CA ALA A 162 0.58 17.29 23.54
C ALA A 162 0.45 18.00 24.89
N THR A 163 -0.09 17.32 25.91
CA THR A 163 -0.19 17.87 27.27
C THR A 163 1.17 18.01 27.95
N ASN A 164 2.06 17.03 27.78
CA ASN A 164 3.38 17.02 28.39
C ASN A 164 4.35 18.08 27.81
N LEU A 165 4.15 18.44 26.53
CA LEU A 165 5.01 19.39 25.83
C LEU A 165 4.49 20.82 25.86
N GLU A 166 3.37 21.12 26.58
CA GLU A 166 2.75 22.45 26.67
C GLU A 166 2.60 23.14 25.29
N PHE A 167 2.22 22.39 24.25
CA PHE A 167 2.08 22.95 22.93
C PHE A 167 1.05 24.08 22.89
N LYS A 168 1.52 25.32 22.70
CA LYS A 168 0.68 26.44 22.29
C LYS A 168 0.00 26.07 20.97
N LYS A 169 -1.29 26.38 20.83
CA LYS A 169 -2.02 26.24 19.57
C LYS A 169 -1.16 26.66 18.39
N ILE A 170 -1.01 25.77 17.42
CA ILE A 170 -0.38 26.10 16.15
C ILE A 170 -1.17 27.28 15.56
N PRO A 171 -0.53 28.41 15.23
CA PRO A 171 -1.24 29.56 14.65
C PRO A 171 -1.85 29.16 13.30
N ASP A 172 -3.12 29.52 13.07
CA ASP A 172 -3.83 29.28 11.80
C ASP A 172 -3.14 29.91 10.57
N SER A 173 -2.15 30.80 10.80
CA SER A 173 -1.38 31.49 9.76
C SER A 173 -0.25 30.68 9.10
N LEU A 174 -0.02 29.44 9.52
CA LEU A 174 1.09 28.60 9.01
C LEU A 174 0.74 27.75 7.78
N ILE A 175 -0.41 27.99 7.14
CA ILE A 175 -0.93 27.18 6.02
C ILE A 175 -0.26 27.53 4.67
N GLU A 176 0.90 28.18 4.65
CA GLU A 176 1.52 28.60 3.37
C GLU A 176 2.54 27.62 2.78
N LEU A 177 2.82 26.47 3.40
CA LEU A 177 3.54 25.41 2.70
C LEU A 177 2.61 24.81 1.63
N SER A 178 3.07 24.73 0.37
CA SER A 178 2.27 24.04 -0.64
C SER A 178 1.99 22.60 -0.16
N ALA A 179 0.78 22.12 -0.31
CA ALA A 179 0.36 20.78 0.13
C ALA A 179 1.36 19.69 -0.30
N PHE A 180 1.93 19.81 -1.50
CA PHE A 180 2.95 18.90 -2.01
C PHE A 180 4.23 18.85 -1.17
N HIS A 181 4.72 19.98 -0.65
CA HIS A 181 5.92 19.98 0.20
C HIS A 181 5.62 19.36 1.57
N LEU A 182 4.46 19.66 2.14
CA LEU A 182 4.04 19.06 3.40
C LEU A 182 3.91 17.54 3.27
N ASP A 183 3.29 17.04 2.21
CA ASP A 183 3.13 15.61 1.94
C ASP A 183 4.46 14.89 1.76
N THR A 184 5.42 15.49 1.06
CA THR A 184 6.75 14.87 0.89
C THR A 184 7.54 14.81 2.20
N LEU A 185 7.46 15.84 3.03
CA LEU A 185 8.10 15.87 4.34
C LEU A 185 7.44 14.87 5.31
N LEU A 186 6.11 14.77 5.29
CA LEU A 186 5.36 13.77 6.04
C LEU A 186 5.77 12.35 5.64
N PHE A 187 5.91 12.08 4.34
CA PHE A 187 6.38 10.78 3.86
C PHE A 187 7.77 10.43 4.39
N LEU A 188 8.72 11.35 4.33
CA LEU A 188 10.07 11.13 4.84
C LEU A 188 10.07 10.89 6.35
N PHE A 189 9.26 11.61 7.11
CA PHE A 189 9.14 11.44 8.55
C PHE A 189 8.57 10.05 8.90
N LEU A 190 7.48 9.64 8.26
CA LEU A 190 6.88 8.32 8.43
C LEU A 190 7.86 7.21 8.04
N LEU A 191 8.58 7.38 6.94
CA LEU A 191 9.60 6.41 6.52
C LEU A 191 10.71 6.31 7.57
N GLY A 192 11.17 7.43 8.14
CA GLY A 192 12.15 7.46 9.22
C GLY A 192 11.68 6.69 10.45
N LEU A 193 10.44 6.92 10.91
CA LEU A 193 9.85 6.20 12.03
C LEU A 193 9.78 4.68 11.78
N ILE A 194 9.31 4.28 10.61
CA ILE A 194 9.20 2.86 10.26
C ILE A 194 10.57 2.20 10.16
N LEU A 195 11.57 2.86 9.63
CA LEU A 195 12.94 2.33 9.57
C LEU A 195 13.55 2.15 10.98
N ILE A 196 13.20 3.01 11.95
CA ILE A 196 13.57 2.80 13.35
C ILE A 196 12.95 1.50 13.86
N VAL A 197 11.64 1.33 13.69
CA VAL A 197 10.92 0.13 14.15
C VAL A 197 11.48 -1.13 13.50
N ILE A 198 11.73 -1.11 12.19
CA ILE A 198 12.34 -2.23 11.45
C ILE A 198 13.74 -2.56 12.00
N SER A 199 14.55 -1.55 12.30
CA SER A 199 15.89 -1.74 12.85
C SER A 199 15.84 -2.44 14.22
N PHE A 200 14.87 -2.10 15.07
CA PHE A 200 14.64 -2.79 16.34
C PHE A 200 14.17 -4.24 16.14
N ILE A 201 13.27 -4.49 15.20
CA ILE A 201 12.78 -5.85 14.87
C ILE A 201 13.95 -6.70 14.33
N ASP A 202 14.77 -6.16 13.43
CA ASP A 202 15.94 -6.85 12.89
C ASP A 202 16.98 -7.13 14.00
N LEU A 203 17.18 -6.21 14.93
CA LEU A 203 18.06 -6.42 16.09
C LEU A 203 17.55 -7.56 16.97
N ALA A 204 16.24 -7.67 17.19
CA ALA A 204 15.61 -8.74 17.97
C ALA A 204 15.68 -10.10 17.27
N THR A 205 15.61 -10.12 15.93
CA THR A 205 15.58 -11.37 15.12
C THR A 205 16.97 -11.81 14.67
N ILE A 206 17.85 -10.86 14.38
CA ILE A 206 19.15 -11.07 13.78
C ILE A 206 20.19 -10.39 14.68
N SER A 207 20.80 -11.10 15.61
CA SER A 207 21.78 -10.54 16.57
C SER A 207 23.02 -9.84 15.95
N SER A 208 23.15 -9.80 14.61
CA SER A 208 24.25 -9.17 13.88
C SER A 208 23.74 -8.23 12.78
N VAL A 209 22.94 -7.24 13.17
CA VAL A 209 22.54 -6.16 12.25
C VAL A 209 23.74 -5.23 12.07
N PRO A 210 24.12 -4.86 10.85
CA PRO A 210 25.14 -3.85 10.65
C PRO A 210 24.70 -2.54 11.33
N LYS A 211 25.55 -1.99 12.20
CA LYS A 211 25.26 -0.81 13.01
C LYS A 211 24.78 0.40 12.18
N THR A 212 25.19 0.46 10.91
CA THR A 212 24.73 1.49 9.96
C THR A 212 23.23 1.50 9.76
N LYS A 213 22.54 0.35 9.77
CA LYS A 213 21.06 0.31 9.63
C LYS A 213 20.34 0.93 10.82
N LEU A 214 20.92 0.86 12.00
CA LEU A 214 20.33 1.40 13.23
C LEU A 214 20.24 2.94 13.20
N PHE A 215 21.11 3.60 12.45
CA PHE A 215 21.21 5.05 12.39
C PHE A 215 20.43 5.68 11.24
N VAL A 216 19.99 4.92 10.22
CA VAL A 216 19.33 5.50 9.02
C VAL A 216 18.04 6.22 9.39
N GLY A 217 17.12 5.56 10.11
CA GLY A 217 15.86 6.16 10.53
C GLY A 217 16.05 7.40 11.41
N PRO A 218 16.79 7.30 12.53
CA PRO A 218 17.09 8.45 13.38
C PRO A 218 17.75 9.61 12.63
N SER A 219 18.65 9.32 11.69
CA SER A 219 19.32 10.36 10.89
C SER A 219 18.35 11.12 9.99
N ILE A 220 17.35 10.44 9.41
CA ILE A 220 16.31 11.09 8.61
C ILE A 220 15.48 12.04 9.47
N ILE A 221 15.04 11.58 10.65
CA ILE A 221 14.23 12.41 11.56
C ILE A 221 15.05 13.59 12.08
N LEU A 222 16.30 13.35 12.47
CA LEU A 222 17.20 14.43 12.93
C LEU A 222 17.44 15.45 11.81
N PHE A 223 17.64 15.01 10.57
CA PHE A 223 17.80 15.90 9.42
C PHE A 223 16.55 16.76 9.22
N LEU A 224 15.36 16.17 9.29
CA LEU A 224 14.10 16.90 9.16
C LEU A 224 13.94 17.91 10.31
N TYR A 225 14.26 17.52 11.55
CA TYR A 225 14.21 18.41 12.71
C TYR A 225 15.16 19.62 12.58
N LEU A 226 16.38 19.38 12.07
CA LEU A 226 17.36 20.46 11.88
C LEU A 226 17.09 21.33 10.66
N TYR A 227 16.41 20.78 9.64
CA TYR A 227 16.11 21.47 8.40
C TYR A 227 14.85 22.33 8.48
N LEU A 228 13.86 21.89 9.27
CA LEU A 228 12.57 22.54 9.41
C LEU A 228 12.58 23.47 10.63
N GLU A 229 11.88 24.60 10.49
CA GLU A 229 11.52 25.41 11.64
C GLU A 229 10.63 24.59 12.60
N GLU A 230 10.71 24.87 13.90
CA GLU A 230 10.01 24.14 14.95
C GLU A 230 8.51 23.98 14.69
N THR A 231 7.87 25.03 14.16
CA THR A 231 6.44 25.06 13.84
C THR A 231 6.05 24.07 12.75
N TYR A 232 6.82 23.98 11.67
CA TYR A 232 6.58 23.02 10.57
C TYR A 232 6.85 21.58 11.01
N PHE A 233 7.87 21.36 11.81
CA PHE A 233 8.15 20.03 12.36
C PHE A 233 6.98 19.55 13.24
N LEU A 234 6.41 20.42 14.06
CA LEU A 234 5.25 20.11 14.89
C LEU A 234 4.01 19.83 14.05
N GLN A 235 3.77 20.60 12.99
CA GLN A 235 2.66 20.34 12.07
C GLN A 235 2.79 18.93 11.47
N ILE A 236 3.95 18.57 10.92
CA ILE A 236 4.20 17.22 10.40
C ILE A 236 3.99 16.17 11.48
N PHE A 237 4.46 16.38 12.69
CA PHE A 237 4.27 15.44 13.79
C PHE A 237 2.79 15.19 14.09
N PHE A 238 1.94 16.22 14.08
CA PHE A 238 0.51 16.05 14.32
C PHE A 238 -0.21 15.40 13.12
N GLU A 239 0.18 15.73 11.90
CA GLU A 239 -0.34 15.07 10.69
C GLU A 239 -0.03 13.55 10.68
N THR A 240 1.10 13.13 11.28
CA THR A 240 1.42 11.70 11.40
C THR A 240 0.39 10.91 12.20
N LYS A 241 -0.42 11.56 13.03
CA LYS A 241 -1.46 10.90 13.83
C LYS A 241 -2.46 10.13 12.97
N VAL A 242 -2.99 10.76 11.92
CA VAL A 242 -3.96 10.13 11.02
C VAL A 242 -3.29 9.07 10.17
N ALA A 243 -2.12 9.40 9.57
CA ALA A 243 -1.32 8.47 8.80
C ALA A 243 -0.94 7.22 9.60
N LEU A 244 -0.54 7.39 10.87
CA LEU A 244 -0.14 6.28 11.74
C LEU A 244 -1.31 5.33 12.01
N LYS A 245 -2.52 5.83 12.24
CA LYS A 245 -3.72 4.98 12.39
C LYS A 245 -3.93 4.12 11.14
N THR A 246 -3.92 4.74 9.97
CA THR A 246 -4.09 4.06 8.68
C THR A 246 -2.98 3.03 8.44
N ILE A 247 -1.71 3.38 8.72
CA ILE A 247 -0.57 2.47 8.60
C ILE A 247 -0.72 1.27 9.54
N LEU A 248 -1.13 1.48 10.79
CA LEU A 248 -1.31 0.38 11.75
C LEU A 248 -2.45 -0.54 11.35
N VAL A 249 -3.60 0.01 10.94
CA VAL A 249 -4.75 -0.78 10.49
C VAL A 249 -4.38 -1.62 9.27
N LEU A 250 -3.77 -1.02 8.26
CA LEU A 250 -3.33 -1.72 7.06
C LEU A 250 -2.24 -2.76 7.38
N SER A 251 -1.31 -2.43 8.28
CA SER A 251 -0.25 -3.36 8.69
C SER A 251 -0.80 -4.58 9.41
N ILE A 252 -1.76 -4.40 10.31
CA ILE A 252 -2.41 -5.50 11.04
C ILE A 252 -3.13 -6.42 10.06
N PHE A 253 -3.81 -5.85 9.08
CA PHE A 253 -4.51 -6.62 8.06
C PHE A 253 -3.53 -7.46 7.20
N LEU A 254 -2.39 -6.89 6.83
CA LEU A 254 -1.40 -7.54 5.98
C LEU A 254 -0.52 -8.57 6.71
N ILE A 255 -0.30 -8.40 8.02
CA ILE A 255 0.67 -9.22 8.78
C ILE A 255 0.31 -10.70 8.77
N GLY A 256 -0.98 -11.04 8.81
CA GLY A 256 -1.45 -12.43 8.79
C GLY A 256 -1.03 -13.15 7.52
N GLU A 257 -1.23 -12.53 6.37
CA GLU A 257 -0.84 -13.08 5.09
C GLU A 257 0.68 -13.26 4.95
N TYR A 258 1.45 -12.27 5.43
CA TYR A 258 2.91 -12.37 5.43
C TYR A 258 3.44 -13.46 6.36
N ILE A 259 2.78 -13.70 7.51
CA ILE A 259 3.13 -14.81 8.40
C ILE A 259 2.94 -16.15 7.68
N LEU A 260 1.78 -16.39 7.06
CA LEU A 260 1.52 -17.61 6.30
C LEU A 260 2.53 -17.82 5.17
N MET A 261 2.79 -16.75 4.41
CA MET A 261 3.75 -16.76 3.33
C MET A 261 5.16 -17.12 3.81
N ASN A 262 5.64 -16.46 4.86
CA ASN A 262 6.94 -16.73 5.46
C ASN A 262 7.04 -18.15 5.99
N ASN A 263 6.01 -18.65 6.66
CA ASN A 263 5.97 -20.01 7.18
C ASN A 263 6.13 -21.06 6.06
N VAL A 264 5.43 -20.88 4.94
CA VAL A 264 5.52 -21.82 3.81
C VAL A 264 6.92 -21.79 3.19
N VAL A 265 7.47 -20.59 2.94
CA VAL A 265 8.80 -20.45 2.31
C VAL A 265 9.89 -21.03 3.22
N VAL A 266 9.89 -20.64 4.49
CA VAL A 266 10.87 -21.13 5.48
C VAL A 266 10.82 -22.66 5.63
N GLN A 267 9.63 -23.24 5.63
CA GLN A 267 9.49 -24.72 5.70
C GLN A 267 10.04 -25.41 4.46
N ASN A 268 9.76 -24.90 3.26
CA ASN A 268 10.25 -25.46 2.03
C ASN A 268 11.79 -25.47 2.02
N ILE A 269 12.41 -24.31 2.31
CA ILE A 269 13.87 -24.19 2.37
C ILE A 269 14.47 -25.08 3.47
N SER A 270 13.83 -25.19 4.63
CA SER A 270 14.34 -26.01 5.75
C SER A 270 14.43 -27.49 5.45
N ARG A 271 13.76 -27.97 4.39
CA ARG A 271 13.77 -29.38 3.90
C ARG A 271 14.77 -29.61 2.77
N GLU A 272 15.47 -28.57 2.32
CA GLU A 272 16.45 -28.72 1.24
C GLU A 272 17.70 -29.49 1.69
N PRO A 273 18.35 -30.28 0.79
CA PRO A 273 19.51 -31.12 1.13
C PRO A 273 20.66 -30.35 1.79
N HIS A 274 20.94 -29.12 1.37
CA HIS A 274 22.02 -28.31 1.94
C HIS A 274 21.80 -27.97 3.42
N ILE A 275 20.55 -27.91 3.91
CA ILE A 275 20.24 -27.70 5.31
C ILE A 275 20.55 -28.97 6.14
N PHE A 276 20.32 -30.17 5.59
CA PHE A 276 20.71 -31.41 6.23
C PHE A 276 22.24 -31.49 6.36
N THR A 277 22.97 -31.13 5.32
CA THR A 277 24.45 -31.07 5.38
C THR A 277 24.93 -30.08 6.46
N ALA A 278 24.35 -28.90 6.52
CA ALA A 278 24.68 -27.91 7.54
C ALA A 278 24.43 -28.43 8.97
N ARG A 279 23.36 -29.20 9.18
CA ARG A 279 23.07 -29.88 10.47
C ARG A 279 24.06 -30.97 10.78
N ALA A 280 24.45 -31.77 9.77
CA ALA A 280 25.42 -32.86 9.93
C ALA A 280 26.81 -32.33 10.30
N ILE A 281 27.23 -31.20 9.80
CA ILE A 281 28.49 -30.50 10.14
C ILE A 281 28.47 -29.93 11.59
N GLY A 282 27.27 -29.86 12.22
CA GLY A 282 27.15 -29.43 13.62
C GLY A 282 26.89 -27.92 13.79
N TYR A 283 26.49 -27.20 12.75
CA TYR A 283 26.10 -25.78 12.89
C TYR A 283 24.91 -25.63 13.83
N SER A 284 24.96 -24.57 14.67
CA SER A 284 23.86 -24.24 15.56
C SER A 284 22.60 -23.89 14.76
N ARG A 285 21.40 -24.18 15.30
CA ARG A 285 20.12 -23.87 14.65
C ARG A 285 20.00 -22.40 14.27
N ASN A 286 20.48 -21.52 15.13
CA ASN A 286 20.45 -20.08 14.90
C ASN A 286 21.35 -19.69 13.72
N HIS A 287 22.51 -20.32 13.59
CA HIS A 287 23.42 -20.11 12.45
C HIS A 287 22.78 -20.58 11.13
N ILE A 288 22.18 -21.77 11.14
CA ILE A 288 21.49 -22.36 9.98
C ILE A 288 20.34 -21.43 9.56
N TYR A 289 19.50 -20.98 10.50
CA TYR A 289 18.40 -20.09 10.19
C TYR A 289 18.86 -18.79 9.52
N LYS A 290 19.83 -18.10 10.12
CA LYS A 290 20.30 -16.80 9.63
C LYS A 290 21.02 -16.88 8.31
N ASN A 291 21.96 -17.81 8.17
CA ASN A 291 22.87 -17.83 7.03
C ASN A 291 22.39 -18.69 5.86
N HIS A 292 21.54 -19.69 6.12
CA HIS A 292 21.08 -20.60 5.09
C HIS A 292 19.58 -20.44 4.78
N ILE A 293 18.72 -20.37 5.80
CA ILE A 293 17.27 -20.33 5.57
C ILE A 293 16.84 -18.89 5.20
N LEU A 294 17.12 -17.92 6.06
CA LEU A 294 16.66 -16.55 5.86
C LEU A 294 17.22 -15.93 4.58
N ARG A 295 18.50 -16.15 4.31
CA ARG A 295 19.15 -15.62 3.11
C ARG A 295 18.51 -16.17 1.82
N ASN A 296 18.18 -17.45 1.79
CA ASN A 296 17.56 -18.08 0.63
C ASN A 296 16.04 -17.82 0.54
N SER A 297 15.40 -17.32 1.60
CA SER A 297 13.96 -17.03 1.61
C SER A 297 13.61 -15.69 0.95
N TYR A 298 14.55 -14.74 0.82
CA TYR A 298 14.26 -13.40 0.28
C TYR A 298 13.70 -13.43 -1.15
N GLY A 299 14.29 -14.22 -2.03
CA GLY A 299 13.84 -14.34 -3.42
C GLY A 299 12.39 -14.83 -3.55
N PRO A 300 12.06 -16.04 -3.03
CA PRO A 300 10.70 -16.55 -3.05
C PRO A 300 9.67 -15.65 -2.37
N ILE A 301 10.03 -14.97 -1.27
CA ILE A 301 9.14 -14.04 -0.58
C ILE A 301 8.88 -12.81 -1.45
N ALA A 302 9.92 -12.21 -2.03
CA ALA A 302 9.77 -11.06 -2.93
C ALA A 302 8.86 -11.38 -4.12
N TYR A 303 9.01 -12.56 -4.72
CA TYR A 303 8.13 -13.01 -5.81
C TYR A 303 6.67 -13.12 -5.38
N ARG A 304 6.39 -13.74 -4.22
CA ARG A 304 5.02 -13.85 -3.70
C ARG A 304 4.42 -12.50 -3.34
N LEU A 305 5.22 -11.57 -2.80
CA LEU A 305 4.78 -10.20 -2.58
C LEU A 305 4.28 -9.55 -3.88
N GLY A 306 5.01 -9.74 -4.97
CA GLY A 306 4.61 -9.24 -6.28
C GLY A 306 3.28 -9.81 -6.78
N MET A 307 3.01 -11.09 -6.52
CA MET A 307 1.75 -11.72 -6.89
C MET A 307 0.55 -11.20 -6.10
N ASN A 308 0.78 -10.73 -4.86
CA ASN A 308 -0.29 -10.27 -3.96
C ASN A 308 -0.61 -8.77 -4.08
N ILE A 309 0.08 -8.03 -4.95
CA ILE A 309 -0.15 -6.59 -5.11
C ILE A 309 -1.62 -6.21 -5.39
N PRO A 310 -2.37 -6.90 -6.26
CA PRO A 310 -3.79 -6.57 -6.47
C PRO A 310 -4.62 -6.67 -5.19
N TYR A 311 -4.34 -7.69 -4.36
CA TYR A 311 -4.97 -7.85 -3.05
C TYR A 311 -4.60 -6.73 -2.07
N LEU A 312 -3.33 -6.30 -2.08
CA LEU A 312 -2.86 -5.18 -1.26
C LEU A 312 -3.59 -3.88 -1.61
N ILE A 313 -3.79 -3.62 -2.91
CA ILE A 313 -4.51 -2.42 -3.35
C ILE A 313 -5.99 -2.50 -2.99
N ALA A 314 -6.63 -3.66 -3.10
CA ALA A 314 -8.00 -3.82 -2.66
C ALA A 314 -8.16 -3.58 -1.16
N SER A 315 -7.25 -4.11 -0.34
CA SER A 315 -7.25 -3.86 1.11
C SER A 315 -6.97 -2.40 1.46
N LEU A 316 -6.09 -1.74 0.71
CA LEU A 316 -5.79 -0.32 0.85
C LEU A 316 -7.05 0.55 0.65
N VAL A 317 -7.83 0.28 -0.40
CA VAL A 317 -9.08 1.02 -0.65
C VAL A 317 -10.03 0.93 0.55
N ILE A 318 -10.21 -0.27 1.12
CA ILE A 318 -11.06 -0.49 2.30
C ILE A 318 -10.51 0.26 3.53
N VAL A 319 -9.21 0.21 3.75
CA VAL A 319 -8.60 0.84 4.93
C VAL A 319 -8.63 2.36 4.80
N GLU A 320 -8.25 2.93 3.67
CA GLU A 320 -8.28 4.38 3.46
C GLU A 320 -9.69 4.95 3.61
N SER A 321 -10.72 4.25 3.08
CA SER A 321 -12.11 4.69 3.22
C SER A 321 -12.63 4.62 4.66
N THR A 322 -12.10 3.70 5.49
CA THR A 322 -12.48 3.57 6.90
C THR A 322 -11.76 4.53 7.82
N THR A 323 -10.52 4.89 7.50
CA THR A 323 -9.67 5.74 8.34
C THR A 323 -9.76 7.21 7.99
N ASP A 324 -10.55 7.55 6.97
CA ASP A 324 -10.71 8.90 6.44
C ASP A 324 -9.36 9.51 5.95
N TRP A 325 -8.46 8.63 5.48
CA TRP A 325 -7.19 9.05 4.90
C TRP A 325 -7.42 9.55 3.48
N GLY A 326 -6.93 10.75 3.17
CA GLY A 326 -7.13 11.41 1.87
C GLY A 326 -6.41 10.78 0.68
N GLY A 327 -6.36 9.45 0.59
CA GLY A 327 -5.72 8.71 -0.49
C GLY A 327 -6.67 8.36 -1.65
N MET A 328 -6.11 7.63 -2.62
CA MET A 328 -6.85 7.18 -3.82
C MET A 328 -8.03 6.25 -3.49
N GLY A 329 -7.91 5.46 -2.42
CA GLY A 329 -8.96 4.52 -2.01
C GLY A 329 -10.17 5.24 -1.42
N SER A 330 -9.97 6.23 -0.56
CA SER A 330 -11.07 7.05 -0.02
C SER A 330 -11.73 7.87 -1.11
N LEU A 331 -10.94 8.38 -2.07
CA LEU A 331 -11.47 9.12 -3.22
C LEU A 331 -12.29 8.18 -4.13
N LEU A 332 -11.84 6.94 -4.37
CA LEU A 332 -12.61 5.95 -5.12
C LEU A 332 -13.97 5.67 -4.45
N TYR A 333 -13.96 5.48 -3.13
CA TYR A 333 -15.18 5.24 -2.36
C TYR A 333 -16.16 6.41 -2.49
N THR A 334 -15.70 7.65 -2.35
CA THR A 334 -16.54 8.84 -2.45
C THR A 334 -17.07 9.06 -3.86
N THR A 335 -16.28 8.80 -4.91
CA THR A 335 -16.74 8.91 -6.30
C THR A 335 -17.81 7.87 -6.64
N ILE A 336 -17.69 6.65 -6.11
CA ILE A 336 -18.72 5.60 -6.29
C ILE A 336 -20.03 6.00 -5.60
N ILE A 337 -19.98 6.51 -4.36
CA ILE A 337 -21.19 6.97 -3.65
C ILE A 337 -21.86 8.15 -4.39
N ASN A 338 -21.05 9.05 -4.92
CA ASN A 338 -21.54 10.21 -5.67
C ASN A 338 -21.93 9.88 -7.12
N GLN A 339 -21.90 8.61 -7.53
CA GLN A 339 -22.23 8.13 -8.87
C GLN A 339 -21.34 8.73 -9.98
N ASP A 340 -20.16 9.24 -9.64
CA ASP A 340 -19.20 9.76 -10.62
C ASP A 340 -18.38 8.61 -11.24
N SER A 341 -18.97 7.95 -12.22
CA SER A 341 -18.37 6.81 -12.92
C SER A 341 -17.07 7.18 -13.64
N ASN A 342 -16.98 8.40 -14.18
CA ASN A 342 -15.82 8.84 -14.93
C ASN A 342 -14.61 9.06 -14.00
N ALA A 343 -14.81 9.72 -12.85
CA ALA A 343 -13.76 9.87 -11.84
C ALA A 343 -13.36 8.51 -11.24
N ALA A 344 -14.34 7.64 -10.93
CA ALA A 344 -14.06 6.29 -10.44
C ALA A 344 -13.18 5.50 -11.42
N MET A 345 -13.46 5.56 -12.72
CA MET A 345 -12.66 4.93 -13.76
C MET A 345 -11.25 5.50 -13.84
N GLY A 346 -11.09 6.82 -13.71
CA GLY A 346 -9.78 7.47 -13.67
C GLY A 346 -8.93 7.01 -12.48
N ILE A 347 -9.53 6.87 -11.29
CA ILE A 347 -8.85 6.37 -10.09
C ILE A 347 -8.49 4.89 -10.26
N LEU A 348 -9.39 4.05 -10.77
CA LEU A 348 -9.11 2.64 -11.05
C LEU A 348 -7.98 2.46 -12.06
N PHE A 349 -7.90 3.34 -13.06
CA PHE A 349 -6.79 3.36 -13.99
C PHE A 349 -5.45 3.60 -13.28
N LEU A 350 -5.37 4.64 -12.45
CA LEU A 350 -4.13 4.94 -11.70
C LEU A 350 -3.78 3.86 -10.69
N LEU A 351 -4.76 3.30 -9.96
CA LEU A 351 -4.53 2.17 -9.05
C LEU A 351 -4.02 0.93 -9.80
N SER A 352 -4.56 0.64 -10.99
CA SER A 352 -4.09 -0.48 -11.82
C SER A 352 -2.68 -0.25 -12.39
N LEU A 353 -2.35 0.99 -12.74
CA LEU A 353 -0.98 1.36 -13.12
C LEU A 353 -0.01 1.21 -11.95
N LEU A 354 -0.41 1.66 -10.76
CA LEU A 354 0.38 1.52 -9.53
C LEU A 354 0.63 0.03 -9.22
N ALA A 355 -0.42 -0.81 -9.30
CA ALA A 355 -0.30 -2.26 -9.15
C ALA A 355 0.69 -2.87 -10.13
N SER A 356 0.56 -2.49 -11.40
CA SER A 356 1.42 -2.98 -12.47
C SER A 356 2.87 -2.55 -12.29
N PHE A 357 3.10 -1.31 -11.89
CA PHE A 357 4.42 -0.77 -11.59
C PHE A 357 5.12 -1.56 -10.48
N PHE A 358 4.46 -1.76 -9.33
CA PHE A 358 5.03 -2.53 -8.22
C PHE A 358 5.25 -3.99 -8.61
N ARG A 359 4.33 -4.63 -9.35
CA ARG A 359 4.50 -5.99 -9.83
C ARG A 359 5.75 -6.13 -10.70
N ILE A 360 5.95 -5.22 -11.66
CA ILE A 360 7.12 -5.22 -12.54
C ILE A 360 8.40 -4.97 -11.74
N LEU A 361 8.39 -4.01 -10.82
CA LEU A 361 9.53 -3.69 -9.97
C LEU A 361 9.97 -4.91 -9.16
N ILE A 362 9.01 -5.63 -8.56
CA ILE A 362 9.28 -6.84 -7.76
C ILE A 362 9.75 -7.98 -8.65
N SER A 363 9.16 -8.17 -9.83
CA SER A 363 9.62 -9.17 -10.82
C SER A 363 11.07 -8.93 -11.25
N ILE A 364 11.45 -7.68 -11.49
CA ILE A 364 12.83 -7.32 -11.84
C ILE A 364 13.75 -7.58 -10.63
N THR A 365 13.37 -7.13 -9.45
CA THR A 365 14.14 -7.32 -8.21
C THR A 365 14.37 -8.80 -7.92
N HIS A 366 13.33 -9.62 -8.06
CA HIS A 366 13.44 -11.06 -7.87
C HIS A 366 14.46 -11.69 -8.84
N LYS A 367 14.45 -11.30 -10.11
CA LYS A 367 15.42 -11.80 -11.09
C LYS A 367 16.85 -11.33 -10.83
N LEU A 368 17.03 -10.15 -10.28
CA LEU A 368 18.34 -9.66 -9.87
C LEU A 368 18.91 -10.41 -8.66
N ILE A 369 18.03 -10.81 -7.73
CA ILE A 369 18.41 -11.54 -6.51
C ILE A 369 18.68 -13.02 -6.82
N ASP A 370 17.84 -13.65 -7.66
CA ASP A 370 17.99 -15.06 -8.05
C ASP A 370 18.16 -15.23 -9.55
N PRO A 371 19.41 -15.23 -10.06
CA PRO A 371 19.70 -15.40 -11.47
C PRO A 371 19.39 -16.80 -12.01
N ARG A 372 19.11 -17.80 -11.15
CA ARG A 372 18.77 -19.18 -11.58
C ARG A 372 17.44 -19.24 -12.32
N VAL A 373 16.55 -18.29 -12.07
CA VAL A 373 15.26 -18.16 -12.78
C VAL A 373 15.45 -17.82 -14.26
N PHE A 374 16.65 -17.42 -14.69
CA PHE A 374 16.95 -17.17 -16.12
C PHE A 374 16.97 -18.43 -17.00
N ASN A 375 17.22 -19.60 -16.41
CA ASN A 375 17.45 -20.83 -17.16
C ASN A 375 16.23 -21.76 -17.25
N SER A 376 15.09 -21.35 -16.71
CA SER A 376 13.85 -22.15 -16.64
C SER A 376 12.72 -21.67 -17.57
N VAL A 377 13.03 -20.81 -18.56
CA VAL A 377 12.04 -20.35 -19.58
C VAL A 377 12.54 -20.68 -20.98
#